data_78cd77845b983c30019c2ee628a0c19e
#
_entry.id   78cd77845b983c30019c2ee628a0c19e
#
_cell.length_a   1.000
_cell.length_b   1.000
_cell.length_c   1.000
_cell.angle_alpha   90.00
_cell.angle_beta   90.00
_cell.angle_gamma   90.00
#
_symmetry.space_group_name_H-M   'P 1'
#
loop_
_entity.id
_entity.type
_entity.pdbx_description
1 polymer ?
#
loop_
_entity_poly.entity_id
_entity_poly.type
_entity_poly.pdbx_seq_one_letter_code
_entity_poly.pdbx_strand_id
1 'polypeptide(L)'
;MAYSYTEKKRIRKDFSKRPVILDIPYLLETQIESYLRFLQQDKQAEAREGVGLHAAFKSVFPIESYSGTAALEYVKYRLGEPVFDVKECQVRGLTYAASLRVTVRLIIYDKESGSDKAIKDVREQEVYMGELPLMTTNGTFVINGTERVIVSQLHRSPGVFFD
;
A
#
# COMPACT_ATOMS: atom_id res chain seq x y z
N MET A 1 42.48 -14.30 -26.16
CA MET A 1 42.29 -13.38 -25.00
C MET A 1 43.05 -12.10 -25.27
N ALA A 2 42.37 -10.97 -25.25
CA ALA A 2 43.06 -9.68 -25.35
C ALA A 2 43.57 -9.30 -23.97
N TYR A 3 44.88 -9.11 -23.84
CA TYR A 3 45.52 -8.64 -22.62
C TYR A 3 45.83 -7.16 -22.78
N SER A 4 45.44 -6.36 -21.83
CA SER A 4 45.82 -4.96 -21.77
C SER A 4 46.98 -4.79 -20.76
N TYR A 5 48.08 -4.19 -21.19
CA TYR A 5 49.23 -3.91 -20.37
C TYR A 5 49.18 -2.44 -19.92
N THR A 6 49.36 -2.21 -18.62
CA THR A 6 49.56 -0.86 -18.09
C THR A 6 51.07 -0.59 -18.00
N GLU A 7 51.45 0.67 -17.88
CA GLU A 7 52.87 1.09 -17.69
C GLU A 7 53.60 0.36 -16.52
N LYS A 8 52.82 -0.13 -15.54
CA LYS A 8 53.31 -0.92 -14.41
C LYS A 8 53.39 -2.41 -14.70
N LYS A 9 53.34 -2.84 -15.96
CA LYS A 9 53.39 -4.26 -16.41
C LYS A 9 52.34 -5.16 -15.75
N ARG A 10 51.21 -4.63 -15.34
CA ARG A 10 50.09 -5.43 -14.82
C ARG A 10 49.20 -5.95 -15.95
N ILE A 11 49.03 -7.26 -15.98
CA ILE A 11 48.10 -7.91 -16.89
C ILE A 11 46.68 -7.73 -16.32
N ARG A 12 45.83 -7.01 -17.06
CA ARG A 12 44.41 -6.88 -16.72
C ARG A 12 43.59 -7.89 -17.52
N LYS A 13 42.75 -8.63 -16.82
CA LYS A 13 41.78 -9.50 -17.49
C LYS A 13 40.55 -8.66 -17.86
N ASP A 14 40.10 -8.83 -19.11
CA ASP A 14 38.84 -8.27 -19.56
C ASP A 14 37.71 -9.26 -19.27
N PHE A 15 36.74 -8.85 -18.47
CA PHE A 15 35.58 -9.64 -18.11
C PHE A 15 34.32 -9.27 -18.92
N SER A 16 34.41 -8.32 -19.84
CA SER A 16 33.24 -7.83 -20.61
C SER A 16 32.55 -8.90 -21.48
N LYS A 17 33.29 -9.95 -21.87
CA LYS A 17 32.78 -11.06 -22.69
C LYS A 17 32.42 -12.32 -21.88
N ARG A 18 32.34 -12.23 -20.58
CA ARG A 18 31.91 -13.37 -19.77
C ARG A 18 30.40 -13.58 -19.87
N PRO A 19 29.93 -14.84 -19.91
CA PRO A 19 28.50 -15.10 -19.87
C PRO A 19 27.88 -14.55 -18.56
N VAL A 20 26.67 -14.04 -18.68
CA VAL A 20 25.91 -13.63 -17.51
C VAL A 20 25.57 -14.88 -16.70
N ILE A 21 26.00 -14.92 -15.44
CA ILE A 21 25.77 -16.06 -14.53
C ILE A 21 24.50 -15.79 -13.69
N LEU A 22 24.27 -14.53 -13.35
CA LEU A 22 23.12 -14.08 -12.57
C LEU A 22 22.49 -12.91 -13.29
N ASP A 23 21.17 -12.95 -13.41
CA ASP A 23 20.41 -11.81 -13.90
C ASP A 23 20.45 -10.67 -12.88
N ILE A 24 20.38 -9.44 -13.39
CA ILE A 24 20.32 -8.25 -12.53
C ILE A 24 18.96 -8.26 -11.80
N PRO A 25 18.94 -8.23 -10.46
CA PRO A 25 17.68 -8.19 -9.73
C PRO A 25 16.93 -6.89 -10.02
N TYR A 26 15.60 -6.96 -9.95
CA TYR A 26 14.76 -5.77 -10.09
C TYR A 26 14.90 -4.89 -8.85
N LEU A 27 15.67 -3.80 -8.97
CA LEU A 27 16.07 -2.97 -7.82
C LEU A 27 14.91 -2.19 -7.18
N LEU A 28 13.80 -1.99 -7.92
CA LEU A 28 12.61 -1.30 -7.44
C LEU A 28 11.55 -2.25 -6.86
N GLU A 29 11.78 -3.55 -6.90
CA GLU A 29 10.82 -4.57 -6.47
C GLU A 29 10.32 -4.34 -5.05
N THR A 30 11.22 -4.09 -4.11
CA THR A 30 10.89 -3.83 -2.70
C THR A 30 9.92 -2.68 -2.54
N GLN A 31 10.12 -1.59 -3.28
CA GLN A 31 9.26 -0.40 -3.22
C GLN A 31 7.87 -0.70 -3.80
N ILE A 32 7.84 -1.25 -5.00
CA ILE A 32 6.60 -1.48 -5.76
C ILE A 32 5.78 -2.58 -5.09
N GLU A 33 6.40 -3.70 -4.77
CA GLU A 33 5.71 -4.87 -4.22
C GLU A 33 5.12 -4.60 -2.83
N SER A 34 5.86 -3.89 -1.98
CA SER A 34 5.36 -3.50 -0.66
C SER A 34 4.11 -2.61 -0.74
N TYR A 35 4.07 -1.69 -1.71
CA TYR A 35 2.94 -0.80 -1.88
C TYR A 35 1.73 -1.49 -2.52
N LEU A 36 1.96 -2.36 -3.52
CA LEU A 36 0.90 -3.20 -4.09
C LEU A 36 0.28 -4.11 -3.02
N ARG A 37 1.11 -4.71 -2.17
CA ARG A 37 0.66 -5.52 -1.03
C ARG A 37 -0.10 -4.69 0.01
N PHE A 38 0.30 -3.45 0.23
CA PHE A 38 -0.42 -2.52 1.11
C PHE A 38 -1.81 -2.20 0.57
N LEU A 39 -1.93 -1.87 -0.72
CA LEU A 39 -3.19 -1.48 -1.34
C LEU A 39 -4.10 -2.66 -1.69
N GLN A 40 -3.54 -3.81 -2.07
CA GLN A 40 -4.27 -5.00 -2.55
C GLN A 40 -5.40 -4.65 -3.53
N GLN A 41 -5.13 -3.73 -4.45
CA GLN A 41 -6.14 -3.20 -5.38
C GLN A 41 -6.65 -4.26 -6.35
N ASP A 42 -5.76 -5.17 -6.78
CA ASP A 42 -6.04 -6.23 -7.75
C ASP A 42 -6.86 -7.40 -7.17
N LYS A 43 -6.98 -7.45 -5.82
CA LYS A 43 -7.71 -8.53 -5.14
C LYS A 43 -9.15 -8.10 -4.86
N GLN A 44 -10.08 -9.02 -5.11
CA GLN A 44 -11.47 -8.85 -4.68
C GLN A 44 -11.54 -8.76 -3.14
N ALA A 45 -12.59 -8.14 -2.63
CA ALA A 45 -12.70 -7.84 -1.20
C ALA A 45 -12.57 -9.06 -0.29
N GLU A 46 -13.16 -10.19 -0.72
CA GLU A 46 -13.15 -11.45 0.03
C GLU A 46 -11.77 -12.16 -0.02
N ALA A 47 -10.99 -11.91 -1.08
CA ALA A 47 -9.67 -12.52 -1.29
C ALA A 47 -8.51 -11.71 -0.71
N ARG A 48 -8.81 -10.57 -0.06
CA ARG A 48 -7.78 -9.71 0.53
C ARG A 48 -7.20 -10.32 1.79
N GLU A 49 -5.88 -10.31 1.86
CA GLU A 49 -5.14 -10.73 3.04
C GLU A 49 -5.29 -9.71 4.17
N GLY A 50 -5.20 -10.16 5.42
CA GLY A 50 -5.24 -9.30 6.60
C GLY A 50 -3.97 -8.47 6.80
N VAL A 51 -3.50 -7.77 5.76
CA VAL A 51 -2.31 -6.90 5.78
C VAL A 51 -2.63 -5.53 5.20
N GLY A 52 -1.76 -4.56 5.46
CA GLY A 52 -1.83 -3.22 4.88
C GLY A 52 -3.13 -2.48 5.22
N LEU A 53 -3.71 -1.84 4.23
CA LEU A 53 -4.90 -1.01 4.38
C LEU A 53 -6.13 -1.81 4.85
N HIS A 54 -6.27 -3.05 4.37
CA HIS A 54 -7.36 -3.93 4.78
C HIS A 54 -7.29 -4.29 6.27
N ALA A 55 -6.09 -4.61 6.77
CA ALA A 55 -5.85 -4.86 8.19
C ALA A 55 -6.13 -3.63 9.05
N ALA A 56 -5.77 -2.44 8.57
CA ALA A 56 -6.02 -1.18 9.28
C ALA A 56 -7.53 -0.96 9.47
N PHE A 57 -8.34 -1.16 8.44
CA PHE A 57 -9.79 -1.07 8.59
C PHE A 57 -10.34 -2.14 9.53
N LYS A 58 -9.92 -3.39 9.40
CA LYS A 58 -10.37 -4.48 10.28
C LYS A 58 -10.01 -4.28 11.75
N SER A 59 -8.95 -3.54 12.05
CA SER A 59 -8.55 -3.26 13.42
C SER A 59 -9.43 -2.23 14.11
N VAL A 60 -10.05 -1.33 13.35
CA VAL A 60 -10.93 -0.27 13.86
C VAL A 60 -12.38 -0.73 13.91
N PHE A 61 -12.81 -1.49 12.92
CA PHE A 61 -14.19 -1.99 12.80
C PHE A 61 -14.30 -3.42 13.39
N PRO A 62 -15.45 -3.79 13.97
CA PRO A 62 -16.69 -3.01 14.08
C PRO A 62 -16.62 -1.90 15.15
N ILE A 63 -17.34 -0.79 14.91
CA ILE A 63 -17.53 0.27 15.88
C ILE A 63 -18.92 0.11 16.46
N GLU A 64 -19.00 -0.21 17.73
CA GLU A 64 -20.27 -0.39 18.46
C GLU A 64 -20.70 0.91 19.14
N SER A 65 -22.00 1.18 19.14
CA SER A 65 -22.55 2.30 19.91
C SER A 65 -22.46 2.04 21.40
N TYR A 66 -22.30 3.09 22.20
CA TYR A 66 -22.26 2.98 23.66
C TYR A 66 -23.48 2.27 24.26
N SER A 67 -24.64 2.43 23.65
CA SER A 67 -25.90 1.78 24.04
C SER A 67 -26.04 0.32 23.59
N GLY A 68 -25.12 -0.18 22.76
CA GLY A 68 -25.18 -1.51 22.15
C GLY A 68 -26.34 -1.70 21.16
N THR A 69 -26.97 -0.58 20.71
CA THR A 69 -28.13 -0.63 19.82
C THR A 69 -27.77 -0.57 18.33
N ALA A 70 -26.54 -0.22 18.00
CA ALA A 70 -26.07 -0.14 16.63
C ALA A 70 -24.59 -0.54 16.54
N ALA A 71 -24.22 -1.14 15.42
CA ALA A 71 -22.85 -1.43 15.06
C ALA A 71 -22.57 -0.96 13.63
N LEU A 72 -21.39 -0.39 13.44
CA LEU A 72 -20.90 -0.02 12.12
C LEU A 72 -19.82 -1.00 11.71
N GLU A 73 -20.06 -1.74 10.64
CA GLU A 73 -19.14 -2.73 10.11
C GLU A 73 -18.43 -2.23 8.85
N TYR A 74 -17.20 -2.64 8.67
CA TYR A 74 -16.45 -2.47 7.43
C TYR A 74 -16.76 -3.62 6.48
N VAL A 75 -17.12 -3.30 5.24
CA VAL A 75 -17.38 -4.29 4.18
C VAL A 75 -16.19 -4.39 3.23
N LYS A 76 -15.87 -3.29 2.55
CA LYS A 76 -14.79 -3.22 1.56
C LYS A 76 -14.35 -1.78 1.34
N TYR A 77 -13.19 -1.62 0.74
CA TYR A 77 -12.75 -0.33 0.19
C TYR A 77 -12.50 -0.47 -1.31
N ARG A 78 -12.57 0.65 -1.99
CA ARG A 78 -12.09 0.80 -3.37
C ARG A 78 -11.34 2.10 -3.55
N LEU A 79 -10.39 2.07 -4.46
CA LEU A 79 -9.70 3.25 -4.95
C LEU A 79 -10.36 3.68 -6.26
N GLY A 80 -10.62 4.96 -6.40
CA GLY A 80 -11.06 5.55 -7.66
C GLY A 80 -9.90 5.70 -8.65
N GLU A 81 -10.22 6.16 -9.83
CA GLU A 81 -9.21 6.56 -10.79
C GLU A 81 -8.62 7.93 -10.41
N PRO A 82 -7.32 8.15 -10.65
CA PRO A 82 -6.71 9.44 -10.45
C PRO A 82 -7.31 10.47 -11.42
N VAL A 83 -7.55 11.68 -10.92
CA VAL A 83 -8.16 12.77 -11.73
C VAL A 83 -7.19 13.30 -12.76
N PHE A 84 -5.90 13.33 -12.42
CA PHE A 84 -4.83 13.86 -13.26
C PHE A 84 -3.73 12.83 -13.44
N ASP A 85 -3.09 12.86 -14.60
CA ASP A 85 -1.91 12.05 -14.88
C ASP A 85 -0.68 12.57 -14.11
N VAL A 86 0.34 11.73 -14.00
CA VAL A 86 1.60 12.02 -13.29
C VAL A 86 2.24 13.31 -13.79
N LYS A 87 2.34 13.50 -15.11
CA LYS A 87 2.92 14.70 -15.72
C LYS A 87 2.12 15.95 -15.42
N GLU A 88 0.81 15.85 -15.47
CA GLU A 88 -0.09 16.98 -15.17
C GLU A 88 -0.01 17.37 -13.70
N CYS A 89 0.08 16.41 -12.77
CA CYS A 89 0.31 16.67 -11.36
C CYS A 89 1.64 17.40 -11.12
N GLN A 90 2.71 17.02 -11.81
CA GLN A 90 4.01 17.69 -11.72
C GLN A 90 3.96 19.14 -12.19
N VAL A 91 3.32 19.39 -13.33
CA VAL A 91 3.22 20.75 -13.91
C VAL A 91 2.32 21.65 -13.06
N ARG A 92 1.22 21.13 -12.56
CA ARG A 92 0.25 21.89 -11.74
C ARG A 92 0.60 22.00 -10.27
N GLY A 93 1.63 21.30 -9.80
CA GLY A 93 2.00 21.25 -8.39
C GLY A 93 1.00 20.47 -7.52
N LEU A 94 0.34 19.47 -8.10
CA LEU A 94 -0.66 18.63 -7.42
C LEU A 94 -0.06 17.30 -6.97
N THR A 95 -0.81 16.59 -6.12
CA THR A 95 -0.46 15.23 -5.68
C THR A 95 -1.14 14.21 -6.58
N TYR A 96 -0.36 13.24 -7.07
CA TYR A 96 -0.90 12.10 -7.82
C TYR A 96 -1.54 11.13 -6.84
N ALA A 97 -2.86 11.17 -6.77
CA ALA A 97 -3.64 10.42 -5.78
C ALA A 97 -4.95 9.88 -6.36
N ALA A 98 -5.47 8.84 -5.73
CA ALA A 98 -6.77 8.29 -6.01
C ALA A 98 -7.72 8.47 -4.82
N SER A 99 -8.99 8.66 -5.10
CA SER A 99 -10.02 8.75 -4.06
C SER A 99 -10.21 7.40 -3.38
N LEU A 100 -10.12 7.39 -2.05
CA LEU A 100 -10.43 6.23 -1.22
C LEU A 100 -11.89 6.28 -0.80
N ARG A 101 -12.62 5.24 -1.15
CA ARG A 101 -14.02 5.04 -0.75
C ARG A 101 -14.16 3.74 0.00
N VAL A 102 -14.90 3.77 1.10
CA VAL A 102 -15.12 2.64 1.98
C VAL A 102 -16.61 2.34 2.05
N THR A 103 -16.96 1.10 1.81
CA THR A 103 -18.32 0.62 2.01
C THR A 103 -18.46 0.18 3.46
N VAL A 104 -19.36 0.82 4.18
CA VAL A 104 -19.68 0.52 5.58
C VAL A 104 -21.13 0.05 5.68
N ARG A 105 -21.39 -0.82 6.64
CA ARG A 105 -22.69 -1.37 6.94
C ARG A 105 -23.08 -0.97 8.36
N LEU A 106 -24.18 -0.25 8.48
CA LEU A 106 -24.79 0.09 9.76
C LEU A 106 -25.85 -0.98 10.08
N ILE A 107 -25.68 -1.65 11.21
CA ILE A 107 -26.61 -2.64 11.75
C ILE A 107 -27.27 -2.01 12.97
N ILE A 108 -28.59 -1.99 12.99
CA ILE A 108 -29.41 -1.52 14.11
C ILE A 108 -30.04 -2.73 14.76
N TYR A 109 -29.83 -2.90 16.06
CA TYR A 109 -30.38 -4.00 16.86
C TYR A 109 -31.66 -3.58 17.56
N ASP A 110 -32.58 -4.54 17.70
CA ASP A 110 -33.81 -4.37 18.45
C ASP A 110 -33.65 -4.92 19.86
N LYS A 111 -33.80 -4.07 20.87
CA LYS A 111 -33.72 -4.45 22.29
C LYS A 111 -35.01 -5.07 22.83
N GLU A 112 -36.14 -4.89 22.13
CA GLU A 112 -37.47 -5.32 22.63
C GLU A 112 -37.75 -6.80 22.36
N SER A 113 -37.02 -7.44 21.44
CA SER A 113 -37.29 -8.81 21.01
C SER A 113 -36.68 -9.91 21.89
N GLY A 114 -36.10 -9.59 23.05
CA GLY A 114 -35.62 -10.56 24.03
C GLY A 114 -34.39 -11.37 23.64
N SER A 115 -33.87 -11.19 22.44
CA SER A 115 -32.58 -11.72 22.00
C SER A 115 -31.59 -10.57 21.78
N ASP A 116 -30.46 -10.62 22.43
CA ASP A 116 -29.45 -9.56 22.50
C ASP A 116 -28.91 -9.05 21.15
N LYS A 117 -29.27 -9.66 20.02
CA LYS A 117 -28.80 -9.30 18.68
C LYS A 117 -29.86 -9.47 17.57
N ALA A 118 -31.14 -9.24 17.86
CA ALA A 118 -32.14 -9.20 16.80
C ALA A 118 -31.87 -7.97 15.91
N ILE A 119 -31.69 -8.20 14.61
CA ILE A 119 -31.42 -7.14 13.65
C ILE A 119 -32.75 -6.49 13.26
N LYS A 120 -32.87 -5.18 13.49
CA LYS A 120 -34.03 -4.37 13.12
C LYS A 120 -33.89 -3.80 11.72
N ASP A 121 -32.71 -3.26 11.39
CA ASP A 121 -32.46 -2.64 10.08
C ASP A 121 -30.96 -2.78 9.73
N VAL A 122 -30.69 -2.89 8.43
CA VAL A 122 -29.32 -2.94 7.90
C VAL A 122 -29.24 -1.95 6.75
N ARG A 123 -28.31 -1.00 6.85
CA ARG A 123 -28.04 -0.02 5.80
C ARG A 123 -26.58 -0.09 5.39
N GLU A 124 -26.37 -0.13 4.07
CA GLU A 124 -25.03 -0.13 3.50
C GLU A 124 -24.83 1.13 2.67
N GLN A 125 -23.70 1.80 2.85
CA GLN A 125 -23.38 3.02 2.15
C GLN A 125 -21.89 3.09 1.85
N GLU A 126 -21.54 3.63 0.69
CA GLU A 126 -20.18 3.98 0.33
C GLU A 126 -19.87 5.40 0.78
N VAL A 127 -18.80 5.53 1.57
CA VAL A 127 -18.34 6.79 2.16
C VAL A 127 -16.98 7.17 1.58
N TYR A 128 -16.84 8.43 1.19
CA TYR A 128 -15.55 9.00 0.81
C TYR A 128 -14.70 9.26 2.06
N MET A 129 -13.49 8.67 2.10
CA MET A 129 -12.59 8.77 3.25
C MET A 129 -11.39 9.69 3.01
N GLY A 130 -11.23 10.18 1.80
CA GLY A 130 -10.10 11.04 1.42
C GLY A 130 -9.38 10.52 0.18
N GLU A 131 -8.15 10.96 0.02
CA GLU A 131 -7.30 10.57 -1.11
C GLU A 131 -6.04 9.85 -0.62
N LEU A 132 -5.63 8.84 -1.38
CA LEU A 132 -4.37 8.12 -1.17
C LEU A 132 -3.43 8.44 -2.32
N PRO A 133 -2.19 8.89 -2.04
CA PRO A 133 -1.17 9.02 -3.06
C PRO A 133 -0.92 7.69 -3.76
N LEU A 134 -0.80 7.70 -5.07
CA LEU A 134 -0.49 6.52 -5.86
C LEU A 134 1.01 6.48 -6.21
N MET A 135 1.55 5.27 -6.23
CA MET A 135 2.92 5.04 -6.68
C MET A 135 2.98 5.03 -8.20
N THR A 136 3.99 5.68 -8.76
CA THR A 136 4.29 5.64 -10.19
C THR A 136 4.96 4.31 -10.56
N THR A 137 5.08 4.04 -11.85
CA THR A 137 5.81 2.87 -12.38
C THR A 137 7.28 2.82 -11.96
N ASN A 138 7.85 3.97 -11.58
CA ASN A 138 9.23 4.10 -11.12
C ASN A 138 9.39 3.88 -9.60
N GLY A 139 8.33 3.54 -8.88
CA GLY A 139 8.36 3.37 -7.44
C GLY A 139 8.41 4.68 -6.65
N THR A 140 8.01 5.80 -7.26
CA THR A 140 8.01 7.13 -6.68
C THR A 140 6.59 7.62 -6.39
N PHE A 141 6.47 8.65 -5.55
CA PHE A 141 5.23 9.37 -5.30
C PHE A 141 5.36 10.81 -5.78
N VAL A 142 4.32 11.35 -6.39
CA VAL A 142 4.27 12.77 -6.75
C VAL A 142 3.42 13.50 -5.71
N ILE A 143 4.07 14.28 -4.88
CA ILE A 143 3.45 15.06 -3.78
C ILE A 143 3.67 16.54 -4.05
N ASN A 144 2.60 17.29 -4.22
CA ASN A 144 2.65 18.72 -4.54
C ASN A 144 3.56 19.02 -5.74
N GLY A 145 3.49 18.18 -6.78
CA GLY A 145 4.30 18.30 -8.00
C GLY A 145 5.74 17.84 -7.85
N THR A 146 6.20 17.45 -6.65
CA THR A 146 7.56 16.99 -6.41
C THR A 146 7.58 15.46 -6.34
N GLU A 147 8.48 14.85 -7.07
CA GLU A 147 8.68 13.40 -7.04
C GLU A 147 9.48 13.01 -5.80
N ARG A 148 8.97 12.07 -5.02
CA ARG A 148 9.54 11.61 -3.76
C ARG A 148 9.59 10.10 -3.70
N VAL A 149 10.57 9.57 -2.96
CA VAL A 149 10.77 8.14 -2.73
C VAL A 149 10.78 7.86 -1.23
N ILE A 150 10.16 6.76 -0.83
CA ILE A 150 10.29 6.22 0.53
C ILE A 150 11.53 5.33 0.55
N VAL A 151 12.55 5.74 1.31
CA VAL A 151 13.80 5.00 1.42
C VAL A 151 13.72 4.00 2.55
N SER A 152 14.08 2.74 2.27
CA SER A 152 14.18 1.70 3.30
C SER A 152 15.31 2.02 4.27
N GLN A 153 15.03 1.95 5.56
CA GLN A 153 16.02 2.18 6.62
C GLN A 153 16.30 0.87 7.36
N LEU A 154 17.58 0.52 7.42
CA LEU A 154 18.04 -0.59 8.25
C LEU A 154 18.41 -0.06 9.64
N HIS A 155 17.80 -0.60 10.68
CA HIS A 155 18.09 -0.23 12.05
C HIS A 155 18.07 -1.47 12.96
N ARG A 156 18.69 -1.36 14.14
CA ARG A 156 18.61 -2.41 15.15
C ARG A 156 17.16 -2.58 15.61
N SER A 157 16.69 -3.82 15.74
CA SER A 157 15.35 -4.10 16.25
C SER A 157 15.19 -3.55 17.66
N PRO A 158 14.01 -2.96 17.99
CA PRO A 158 13.70 -2.64 19.36
C PRO A 158 13.71 -3.90 20.24
N GLY A 159 14.35 -3.81 21.40
CA GLY A 159 14.44 -4.94 22.31
C GLY A 159 15.48 -4.70 23.39
N VAL A 160 15.55 -5.65 24.36
CA VAL A 160 16.57 -5.68 25.40
C VAL A 160 17.60 -6.73 25.02
N PHE A 161 18.86 -6.35 25.07
CA PHE A 161 20.00 -7.24 24.81
C PHE A 161 20.81 -7.35 26.09
N PHE A 162 21.06 -8.59 26.50
CA PHE A 162 21.90 -8.91 27.67
C PHE A 162 23.25 -9.41 27.13
N ASP A 163 24.36 -8.82 27.62
CA ASP A 163 25.72 -9.25 27.33
C ASP A 163 26.17 -10.27 28.38
#